data_2b12fad0e6f9425481f9f669a7561fa2
#
_entry.id   2b12fad0e6f9425481f9f669a7561fa2
#
_cell.length_a   1.000
_cell.length_b   1.000
_cell.length_c   1.000
_cell.angle_alpha   90.00
_cell.angle_beta   90.00
_cell.angle_gamma   90.00
#
_symmetry.space_group_name_H-M   'P 1'
#
loop_
_entity.id
_entity.type
_entity.pdbx_description
1 polymer ?
#
loop_
_entity_poly.entity_id
_entity_poly.type
_entity_poly.pdbx_seq_one_letter_code
_entity_poly.pdbx_strand_id
1 'polypeptide(L)'
;EEIRMSFVTIRTWDERVLVVPTIRFLDESFENWSRIDERLTGPVMLHLDPIADVEPIRAEFERYVQAHELWDGRNLQLLMTEAYPESVELRLSMSAETIGDLWVLRCGVREHMLAWLREHQPDALIRHRLEVPGGHPKAEEPAAP
;
A
#
# COMPACT_ATOMS: atom_id res chain seq x y z
N GLU A 1 42.83 1.37 -11.14
CA GLU A 1 41.74 2.12 -10.50
C GLU A 1 40.97 1.16 -9.62
N GLU A 2 41.17 1.28 -8.33
CA GLU A 2 40.36 0.55 -7.36
C GLU A 2 38.99 1.21 -7.25
N ILE A 3 37.98 0.55 -7.77
CA ILE A 3 36.57 0.92 -7.50
C ILE A 3 36.25 0.44 -6.09
N ARG A 4 36.34 1.34 -5.14
CA ARG A 4 35.84 1.05 -3.78
C ARG A 4 34.33 1.01 -3.79
N MET A 5 33.78 -0.14 -3.43
CA MET A 5 32.34 -0.22 -3.12
C MET A 5 32.05 0.64 -1.90
N SER A 6 31.47 1.80 -2.11
CA SER A 6 30.90 2.60 -1.03
C SER A 6 29.42 2.32 -0.89
N PHE A 7 28.95 2.35 0.34
CA PHE A 7 27.54 2.17 0.67
C PHE A 7 26.96 3.51 1.12
N VAL A 8 25.77 3.83 0.65
CA VAL A 8 25.01 4.99 1.13
C VAL A 8 23.97 4.49 2.13
N THR A 9 24.01 5.07 3.33
CA THR A 9 23.02 4.77 4.36
C THR A 9 21.85 5.75 4.20
N ILE A 10 20.70 5.23 3.85
CA ILE A 10 19.47 6.01 3.73
C ILE A 10 18.63 5.73 4.96
N ARG A 11 18.38 6.77 5.76
CA ARG A 11 17.43 6.69 6.85
C ARG A 11 16.05 6.99 6.31
N THR A 12 15.21 5.97 6.26
CA THR A 12 13.80 6.15 5.94
C THR A 12 13.07 6.72 7.15
N TRP A 13 11.99 7.43 6.92
CA TRP A 13 11.21 8.09 7.96
C TRP A 13 10.57 7.11 8.99
N ASP A 14 10.50 5.82 8.71
CA ASP A 14 10.08 4.77 9.65
C ASP A 14 11.24 4.22 10.51
N GLU A 15 12.34 4.96 10.59
CA GLU A 15 13.57 4.65 11.32
C GLU A 15 14.33 3.41 10.83
N ARG A 16 13.98 2.86 9.69
CA ARG A 16 14.76 1.79 9.07
C ARG A 16 15.98 2.35 8.37
N VAL A 17 17.11 1.72 8.62
CA VAL A 17 18.35 2.04 7.94
C VAL A 17 18.50 1.09 6.76
N LEU A 18 18.41 1.65 5.55
CA LEU A 18 18.69 0.91 4.33
C LEU A 18 20.11 1.21 3.88
N VAL A 19 20.93 0.17 3.80
CA VAL A 19 22.28 0.26 3.23
C VAL A 19 22.19 -0.12 1.76
N VAL A 20 22.35 0.86 0.89
CA VAL A 20 22.28 0.66 -0.57
C VAL A 20 23.69 0.81 -1.15
N PRO A 21 24.17 -0.14 -1.98
CA PRO A 21 25.43 0.03 -2.71
C PRO A 21 25.39 1.32 -3.54
N THR A 22 26.47 2.12 -3.49
CA THR A 22 26.53 3.41 -4.16
C THR A 22 26.30 3.32 -5.66
N ILE A 23 26.72 2.24 -6.30
CA ILE A 23 26.51 2.00 -7.74
C ILE A 23 25.02 1.91 -8.05
N ARG A 24 24.27 1.18 -7.24
CA ARG A 24 22.81 1.05 -7.40
C ARG A 24 22.07 2.35 -7.16
N PHE A 25 22.53 3.13 -6.18
CA PHE A 25 22.00 4.45 -5.89
C PHE A 25 22.23 5.41 -7.05
N LEU A 26 23.40 5.38 -7.69
CA LEU A 26 23.73 6.22 -8.84
C LEU A 26 22.92 5.84 -10.09
N ASP A 27 22.74 4.55 -10.37
CA ASP A 27 21.98 4.07 -11.52
C ASP A 27 20.49 4.37 -11.38
N GLU A 28 19.89 4.05 -10.24
CA GLU A 28 18.46 4.29 -9.99
C GLU A 28 18.15 5.78 -9.81
N SER A 29 19.01 6.54 -9.16
CA SER A 29 18.81 7.98 -8.97
C SER A 29 19.07 8.79 -10.22
N PHE A 30 19.91 8.32 -11.15
CA PHE A 30 20.18 9.01 -12.41
C PHE A 30 18.95 8.99 -13.35
N GLU A 31 18.24 7.88 -13.40
CA GLU A 31 16.95 7.80 -14.08
C GLU A 31 15.89 8.68 -13.42
N ASN A 32 15.88 8.74 -12.10
CA ASN A 32 14.95 9.57 -11.34
C ASN A 32 15.25 11.07 -11.41
N TRP A 33 16.52 11.46 -11.62
CA TRP A 33 16.89 12.88 -11.71
C TRP A 33 16.48 13.54 -13.02
N SER A 34 16.41 12.80 -14.10
CA SER A 34 15.86 13.28 -15.36
C SER A 34 14.33 13.42 -15.36
N ARG A 35 13.68 12.86 -14.34
CA ARG A 35 12.22 12.86 -14.14
C ARG A 35 11.83 13.64 -12.89
N ILE A 36 12.38 14.84 -12.71
CA ILE A 36 12.14 15.67 -11.52
C ILE A 36 10.63 15.83 -11.22
N ASP A 37 9.83 15.94 -12.26
CA ASP A 37 8.39 16.09 -12.13
C ASP A 37 7.64 14.79 -11.76
N GLU A 38 8.24 13.64 -12.04
CA GLU A 38 7.67 12.33 -11.65
C GLU A 38 8.06 11.89 -10.23
N ARG A 39 9.04 12.54 -9.61
CA ARG A 39 9.54 12.16 -8.28
C ARG A 39 8.54 12.35 -7.17
N LEU A 40 7.57 13.20 -7.38
CA LEU A 40 6.55 13.51 -6.40
C LEU A 40 5.30 12.64 -6.59
N THR A 41 5.47 11.50 -7.24
CA THR A 41 4.47 10.44 -7.32
C THR A 41 4.84 9.33 -6.36
N GLY A 42 3.90 8.92 -5.52
CA GLY A 42 4.10 7.85 -4.56
C GLY A 42 2.94 6.87 -4.54
N PRO A 43 3.22 5.58 -4.38
CA PRO A 43 2.17 4.58 -4.27
C PRO A 43 1.73 4.35 -2.83
N VAL A 44 0.48 3.96 -2.68
CA VAL A 44 -0.04 3.24 -1.51
C VAL A 44 -0.39 1.84 -1.97
N MET A 45 0.10 0.84 -1.26
CA MET A 45 -0.19 -0.56 -1.56
C MET A 45 -1.24 -1.09 -0.60
N LEU A 46 -2.30 -1.67 -1.16
CA LEU A 46 -3.33 -2.36 -0.39
C LEU A 46 -3.36 -3.83 -0.79
N HIS A 47 -3.33 -4.70 0.20
CA HIS A 47 -3.49 -6.13 0.02
C HIS A 47 -4.88 -6.53 0.52
N LEU A 48 -5.71 -7.01 -0.38
CA LEU A 48 -7.10 -7.32 -0.11
C LEU A 48 -7.42 -8.77 -0.47
N ASP A 49 -8.52 -9.25 0.07
CA ASP A 49 -9.07 -10.55 -0.32
C ASP A 49 -9.50 -10.51 -1.81
N PRO A 50 -9.34 -11.61 -2.57
CA PRO A 50 -9.77 -11.65 -3.97
C PRO A 50 -11.26 -11.36 -4.22
N ILE A 51 -12.11 -11.41 -3.19
CA ILE A 51 -13.52 -11.03 -3.29
C ILE A 51 -13.72 -9.51 -3.45
N ALA A 52 -12.68 -8.71 -3.23
CA ALA A 52 -12.76 -7.26 -3.33
C ALA A 52 -13.25 -6.80 -4.70
N ASP A 53 -14.25 -5.92 -4.71
CA ASP A 53 -14.70 -5.26 -5.93
C ASP A 53 -13.89 -3.98 -6.15
N VAL A 54 -13.06 -3.99 -7.19
CA VAL A 54 -12.09 -2.93 -7.45
C VAL A 54 -12.73 -1.63 -7.93
N GLU A 55 -13.79 -1.69 -8.71
CA GLU A 55 -14.38 -0.47 -9.29
C GLU A 55 -14.92 0.53 -8.26
N PRO A 56 -15.67 0.12 -7.23
CA PRO A 56 -16.07 1.03 -6.17
C PRO A 56 -14.88 1.58 -5.37
N ILE A 57 -13.85 0.75 -5.15
CA ILE A 57 -12.61 1.16 -4.47
C ILE A 57 -11.88 2.23 -5.28
N ARG A 58 -11.77 2.03 -6.60
CA ARG A 58 -11.16 3.00 -7.52
C ARG A 58 -11.91 4.32 -7.50
N ALA A 59 -13.23 4.28 -7.60
CA ALA A 59 -14.07 5.46 -7.60
C ALA A 59 -13.92 6.27 -6.30
N GLU A 60 -13.90 5.62 -5.17
CA GLU A 60 -13.72 6.28 -3.87
C GLU A 60 -12.31 6.86 -3.70
N PHE A 61 -11.29 6.14 -4.12
CA PHE A 61 -9.92 6.64 -4.11
C PHE A 61 -9.78 7.91 -4.97
N GLU A 62 -10.27 7.87 -6.19
CA GLU A 62 -10.24 9.03 -7.09
C GLU A 62 -11.00 10.21 -6.50
N ARG A 63 -12.19 9.97 -5.97
CA ARG A 63 -13.00 11.01 -5.33
C ARG A 63 -12.27 11.66 -4.16
N TYR A 64 -11.69 10.86 -3.28
CA TYR A 64 -10.99 11.35 -2.10
C TYR A 64 -9.76 12.19 -2.47
N VAL A 65 -8.94 11.71 -3.39
CA VAL A 65 -7.72 12.42 -3.80
C VAL A 65 -8.04 13.69 -4.57
N GLN A 66 -9.01 13.67 -5.48
CA GLN A 66 -9.43 14.85 -6.24
C GLN A 66 -9.97 15.97 -5.36
N ALA A 67 -10.57 15.63 -4.23
CA ALA A 67 -11.06 16.57 -3.25
C ALA A 67 -9.99 17.01 -2.24
N HIS A 68 -8.82 16.39 -2.25
CA HIS A 68 -7.76 16.64 -1.29
C HIS A 68 -6.90 17.84 -1.69
N GLU A 69 -6.64 18.74 -0.76
CA GLU A 69 -5.90 19.99 -0.99
C GLU A 69 -4.44 19.77 -1.41
N LEU A 70 -3.82 18.67 -0.99
CA LEU A 70 -2.41 18.38 -1.26
C LEU A 70 -2.17 17.71 -2.61
N TRP A 71 -3.22 17.30 -3.31
CA TRP A 71 -3.06 16.73 -4.64
C TRP A 71 -2.78 17.81 -5.68
N ASP A 72 -1.74 17.62 -6.48
CA ASP A 72 -1.31 18.59 -7.50
C ASP A 72 -1.96 18.41 -8.88
N GLY A 73 -2.79 17.40 -9.05
CA GLY A 73 -3.54 17.16 -10.29
C GLY A 73 -2.78 16.42 -11.39
N ARG A 74 -1.53 15.99 -11.18
CA ARG A 74 -0.70 15.40 -12.23
C ARG A 74 -0.92 13.91 -12.42
N ASN A 75 -0.94 13.14 -11.34
CA ASN A 75 -1.08 11.68 -11.41
C ASN A 75 -2.09 11.17 -10.39
N LEU A 76 -2.97 10.30 -10.88
CA LEU A 76 -3.96 9.61 -10.06
C LEU A 76 -4.34 8.31 -10.75
N GLN A 77 -3.96 7.18 -10.16
CA GLN A 77 -4.19 5.87 -10.77
C GLN A 77 -4.32 4.78 -9.72
N LEU A 78 -5.29 3.91 -9.90
CA LEU A 78 -5.41 2.67 -9.14
C LEU A 78 -5.33 1.48 -10.09
N LEU A 79 -4.38 0.60 -9.85
CA LEU A 79 -4.17 -0.62 -10.62
C LEU A 79 -4.07 -1.83 -9.71
N MET A 80 -4.62 -2.95 -10.14
CA MET A 80 -4.31 -4.24 -9.55
C MET A 80 -2.99 -4.73 -10.14
N THR A 81 -1.93 -4.70 -9.34
CA THR A 81 -0.58 -5.03 -9.80
C THR A 81 -0.24 -6.50 -9.67
N GLU A 82 -0.88 -7.20 -8.74
CA GLU A 82 -0.69 -8.64 -8.53
C GLU A 82 -2.00 -9.30 -8.11
N ALA A 83 -2.18 -10.53 -8.56
CA ALA A 83 -3.30 -11.37 -8.16
C ALA A 83 -2.76 -12.73 -7.71
N TYR A 84 -2.80 -12.96 -6.42
CA TYR A 84 -2.40 -14.23 -5.80
C TYR A 84 -3.64 -15.06 -5.46
N PRO A 85 -3.49 -16.38 -5.20
CA PRO A 85 -4.63 -17.21 -4.81
C PRO A 85 -5.35 -16.75 -3.53
N GLU A 86 -4.62 -16.11 -2.62
CA GLU A 86 -5.13 -15.70 -1.29
C GLU A 86 -5.35 -14.19 -1.16
N SER A 87 -4.77 -13.39 -2.05
CA SER A 87 -4.83 -11.93 -1.98
C SER A 87 -4.66 -11.28 -3.35
N VAL A 88 -5.14 -10.06 -3.45
CA VAL A 88 -4.85 -9.17 -4.58
C VAL A 88 -4.10 -7.93 -4.07
N GLU A 89 -3.19 -7.42 -4.87
CA GLU A 89 -2.45 -6.22 -4.58
C GLU A 89 -2.97 -5.06 -5.42
N LEU A 90 -3.42 -4.00 -4.76
CA LEU A 90 -3.85 -2.77 -5.42
C LEU A 90 -2.79 -1.70 -5.19
N ARG A 91 -2.34 -1.10 -6.27
CA ARG A 91 -1.42 0.04 -6.25
C ARG A 91 -2.19 1.32 -6.52
N LEU A 92 -2.26 2.19 -5.51
CA LEU A 92 -2.88 3.50 -5.57
C LEU A 92 -1.78 4.54 -5.70
N SER A 93 -1.61 5.07 -6.91
CA SER A 93 -0.56 6.06 -7.20
C SER A 93 -1.15 7.46 -7.23
N MET A 94 -0.46 8.40 -6.61
CA MET A 94 -0.85 9.80 -6.54
C MET A 94 0.37 10.71 -6.53
N SER A 95 0.18 11.96 -6.89
CA SER A 95 1.23 12.97 -6.92
C SER A 95 0.93 14.15 -6.00
N ALA A 96 1.98 14.85 -5.58
CA ALA A 96 1.89 16.08 -4.80
C ALA A 96 3.04 17.01 -5.18
N GLU A 97 2.97 18.27 -4.77
CA GLU A 97 4.00 19.27 -5.09
C GLU A 97 5.30 19.07 -4.30
N THR A 98 5.19 18.59 -3.07
CA THR A 98 6.36 18.37 -2.20
C THR A 98 6.37 16.96 -1.64
N ILE A 99 7.54 16.51 -1.19
CA ILE A 99 7.68 15.19 -0.54
C ILE A 99 6.88 15.12 0.75
N GLY A 100 6.85 16.22 1.51
CA GLY A 100 6.05 16.28 2.74
C GLY A 100 4.56 16.18 2.47
N ASP A 101 4.06 16.88 1.47
CA ASP A 101 2.66 16.82 1.06
C ASP A 101 2.28 15.44 0.54
N LEU A 102 3.15 14.82 -0.26
CA LEU A 102 2.95 13.46 -0.75
C LEU A 102 2.85 12.45 0.42
N TRP A 103 3.71 12.62 1.41
CA TRP A 103 3.69 11.80 2.62
C TRP A 103 2.36 11.89 3.35
N VAL A 104 1.89 13.11 3.62
CA VAL A 104 0.61 13.35 4.30
C VAL A 104 -0.56 12.83 3.47
N LEU A 105 -0.54 13.06 2.17
CA LEU A 105 -1.58 12.56 1.27
C LEU A 105 -1.66 11.02 1.27
N ARG A 106 -0.52 10.35 1.22
CA ARG A 106 -0.45 8.88 1.30
C ARG A 106 -0.99 8.33 2.61
N CYS A 107 -0.65 8.96 3.72
CA CYS A 107 -1.18 8.58 5.03
C CYS A 107 -2.70 8.76 5.08
N GLY A 108 -3.21 9.87 4.60
CA GLY A 108 -4.64 10.14 4.53
C GLY A 108 -5.39 9.13 3.66
N VAL A 109 -4.82 8.76 2.52
CA VAL A 109 -5.39 7.74 1.64
C VAL A 109 -5.46 6.37 2.34
N ARG A 110 -4.41 5.96 3.03
CA ARG A 110 -4.43 4.70 3.78
C ARG A 110 -5.54 4.65 4.81
N GLU A 111 -5.62 5.69 5.62
CA GLU A 111 -6.63 5.78 6.69
C GLU A 111 -8.05 5.83 6.12
N HIS A 112 -8.25 6.67 5.11
CA HIS A 112 -9.56 6.83 4.47
C HIS A 112 -10.03 5.54 3.78
N MET A 113 -9.16 4.92 3.01
CA MET A 113 -9.51 3.70 2.25
C MET A 113 -9.78 2.51 3.19
N LEU A 114 -9.02 2.37 4.27
CA LEU A 114 -9.30 1.33 5.26
C LEU A 114 -10.63 1.55 5.97
N ALA A 115 -10.95 2.78 6.34
CA ALA A 115 -12.23 3.12 6.96
C ALA A 115 -13.40 2.85 6.00
N TRP A 116 -13.25 3.25 4.76
CA TRP A 116 -14.26 3.02 3.73
C TRP A 116 -14.48 1.52 3.46
N LEU A 117 -13.40 0.73 3.38
CA LEU A 117 -13.48 -0.71 3.18
C LEU A 117 -14.17 -1.42 4.35
N ARG A 118 -13.91 -1.01 5.58
CA ARG A 118 -14.59 -1.57 6.76
C ARG A 118 -16.09 -1.34 6.71
N GLU A 119 -16.51 -0.23 6.16
CA GLU A 119 -17.92 0.15 6.07
C GLU A 119 -18.63 -0.47 4.86
N HIS A 120 -18.00 -0.47 3.67
CA HIS A 120 -18.63 -0.86 2.42
C HIS A 120 -18.26 -2.26 1.92
N GLN A 121 -17.03 -2.70 2.19
CA GLN A 121 -16.54 -4.00 1.76
C GLN A 121 -15.74 -4.70 2.87
N PRO A 122 -16.36 -5.01 4.02
CA PRO A 122 -15.64 -5.61 5.14
C PRO A 122 -15.05 -6.99 4.81
N ASP A 123 -15.64 -7.72 3.87
CA ASP A 123 -15.15 -9.04 3.44
C ASP A 123 -13.90 -8.94 2.55
N ALA A 124 -13.62 -7.78 1.98
CA ALA A 124 -12.40 -7.52 1.22
C ALA A 124 -11.15 -7.41 2.11
N LEU A 125 -11.32 -7.16 3.39
CA LEU A 125 -10.21 -7.13 4.34
C LEU A 125 -9.76 -8.55 4.68
N ILE A 126 -8.45 -8.80 4.54
CA ILE A 126 -7.89 -10.12 4.81
C ILE A 126 -8.00 -10.43 6.30
N ARG A 127 -8.64 -11.56 6.61
CA ARG A 127 -8.72 -12.10 7.96
C ARG A 127 -8.01 -13.43 7.96
N HIS A 128 -7.00 -13.58 8.80
CA HIS A 128 -6.42 -14.88 9.05
C HIS A 128 -7.40 -15.73 9.87
N ARG A 129 -8.11 -16.62 9.19
CA ARG A 129 -8.91 -17.64 9.87
C ARG A 129 -7.98 -18.78 10.26
N LEU A 130 -7.71 -18.91 11.54
CA LEU A 130 -7.11 -20.13 12.07
C LEU A 130 -8.24 -21.19 12.12
N GLU A 131 -8.30 -22.03 11.11
CA GLU A 131 -9.07 -23.26 11.22
C GLU A 131 -8.28 -24.21 12.13
N VAL A 132 -8.75 -24.37 13.37
CA VAL A 132 -8.20 -25.37 14.27
C VAL A 132 -8.83 -26.71 13.88
N PRO A 133 -8.06 -27.67 13.29
CA PRO A 133 -8.60 -28.97 12.97
C PRO A 133 -9.01 -29.67 14.28
N GLY A 134 -10.28 -30.02 14.45
CA GLY A 134 -10.80 -30.84 15.56
C GLY A 134 -11.59 -30.12 16.64
N GLY A 135 -11.92 -28.86 16.46
CA GLY A 135 -12.76 -28.12 17.43
C GLY A 135 -14.25 -28.18 17.16
N HIS A 136 -14.83 -29.36 17.03
CA HIS A 136 -16.26 -29.44 17.25
C HIS A 136 -16.46 -29.53 18.78
N PRO A 137 -17.17 -28.58 19.41
CA PRO A 137 -17.59 -28.76 20.76
C PRO A 137 -18.49 -30.01 20.75
N LYS A 138 -18.08 -31.06 21.46
CA LYS A 138 -18.99 -32.15 21.79
C LYS A 138 -20.17 -31.48 22.49
N ALA A 139 -21.34 -31.56 21.87
CA ALA A 139 -22.57 -31.29 22.58
C ALA A 139 -22.54 -32.18 23.82
N GLU A 140 -22.50 -31.55 24.99
CA GLU A 140 -22.74 -32.27 26.24
C GLU A 140 -24.14 -32.83 26.12
N GLU A 141 -24.20 -34.13 26.00
CA GLU A 141 -25.44 -34.89 26.11
C GLU A 141 -26.00 -34.64 27.52
N PRO A 142 -27.22 -34.10 27.66
CA PRO A 142 -27.77 -33.90 28.99
C PRO A 142 -27.88 -35.26 29.67
N ALA A 143 -27.29 -35.35 30.86
CA ALA A 143 -27.40 -36.53 31.67
C ALA A 143 -28.89 -36.87 31.86
N ALA A 144 -29.29 -38.06 31.43
CA ALA A 144 -30.64 -38.56 31.66
C ALA A 144 -30.88 -38.70 33.19
N PRO A 145 -32.11 -38.40 33.67
CA PRO A 145 -32.44 -38.49 35.09
C PRO A 145 -32.39 -39.94 35.61
#